data_82d19775449e5a9cbabe643cb194551c
#
_entry.id   82d19775449e5a9cbabe643cb194551c
#
_cell.length_a   1.000
_cell.length_b   1.000
_cell.length_c   1.000
_cell.angle_alpha   90.00
_cell.angle_beta   90.00
_cell.angle_gamma   90.00
#
_symmetry.space_group_name_H-M   'P 1'
#
loop_
_entity.id
_entity.type
_entity.pdbx_description
1 polymer ?
#
loop_
_entity_poly.entity_id
_entity_poly.type
_entity_poly.pdbx_seq_one_letter_code
_entity_poly.pdbx_strand_id
1 'polypeptide(L)'
;MTTTTKPNTAFWIIAVLALLWNVMGVIQFVVSTFMLEMVTEGASSEEMELYTSMPAWYTAAFGIATIAGLLACITMLMRKKITISLFGLSLIAVLIAQGYWIFATDVMDIIGPTAIIMPLVVIAICIFQYFYSKGAKQRGWLN
;
A
#
# COMPACT_ATOMS: atom_id res chain seq x y z
N MET A 1 -11.79 10.55 30.47
CA MET A 1 -13.15 10.25 30.03
C MET A 1 -13.15 9.76 28.60
N THR A 2 -13.73 8.64 28.42
CA THR A 2 -13.72 7.98 27.13
C THR A 2 -15.12 7.93 26.54
N THR A 3 -15.58 9.05 26.04
CA THR A 3 -16.77 9.04 25.21
C THR A 3 -16.32 8.78 23.78
N THR A 4 -16.74 7.65 23.23
CA THR A 4 -16.56 7.38 21.82
C THR A 4 -17.49 8.31 21.06
N THR A 5 -16.89 9.19 20.27
CA THR A 5 -17.62 10.06 19.35
C THR A 5 -17.94 9.28 18.09
N LYS A 6 -19.12 9.47 17.54
CA LYS A 6 -19.46 8.84 16.26
C LYS A 6 -18.61 9.44 15.15
N PRO A 7 -18.05 8.63 14.27
CA PRO A 7 -17.34 9.14 13.11
C PRO A 7 -18.26 9.96 12.22
N ASN A 8 -17.69 10.98 11.58
CA ASN A 8 -18.44 11.79 10.62
C ASN A 8 -18.56 11.05 9.28
N THR A 9 -19.35 11.60 8.36
CA THR A 9 -19.55 11.02 7.04
C THR A 9 -18.23 10.89 6.28
N ALA A 10 -17.34 11.89 6.41
CA ALA A 10 -16.04 11.86 5.73
C ALA A 10 -15.21 10.64 6.15
N PHE A 11 -15.27 10.24 7.43
CA PHE A 11 -14.57 9.04 7.89
C PHE A 11 -14.98 7.80 7.09
N TRP A 12 -16.29 7.62 6.92
CA TRP A 12 -16.81 6.44 6.19
C TRP A 12 -16.45 6.48 4.71
N ILE A 13 -16.52 7.65 4.10
CA ILE A 13 -16.11 7.82 2.70
C ILE A 13 -14.63 7.50 2.53
N ILE A 14 -13.78 8.05 3.39
CA ILE A 14 -12.35 7.83 3.34
C ILE A 14 -12.02 6.35 3.59
N ALA A 15 -12.69 5.73 4.55
CA ALA A 15 -12.48 4.31 4.85
C ALA A 15 -12.83 3.42 3.65
N VAL A 16 -13.93 3.69 2.97
CA VAL A 16 -14.34 2.92 1.80
C VAL A 16 -13.39 3.15 0.63
N LEU A 17 -13.00 4.41 0.39
CA LEU A 17 -12.04 4.71 -0.68
C LEU A 17 -10.68 4.06 -0.41
N ALA A 18 -10.23 4.09 0.84
CA ALA A 18 -8.99 3.42 1.24
C ALA A 18 -9.10 1.91 1.05
N LEU A 19 -10.25 1.33 1.38
CA LEU A 19 -10.49 -0.10 1.18
C LEU A 19 -10.37 -0.46 -0.30
N LEU A 20 -11.03 0.29 -1.17
CA LEU A 20 -10.96 0.05 -2.62
C LEU A 20 -9.53 0.15 -3.13
N TRP A 21 -8.80 1.17 -2.69
CA TRP A 21 -7.39 1.35 -3.04
C TRP A 21 -6.55 0.15 -2.62
N ASN A 22 -6.74 -0.33 -1.39
CA ASN A 22 -5.96 -1.44 -0.86
C ASN A 22 -6.36 -2.78 -1.48
N VAL A 23 -7.63 -2.95 -1.86
CA VAL A 23 -8.06 -4.12 -2.64
C VAL A 23 -7.33 -4.15 -3.97
N MET A 24 -7.25 -3.02 -4.65
CA MET A 24 -6.50 -2.91 -5.90
C MET A 24 -5.02 -3.24 -5.69
N GLY A 25 -4.44 -2.82 -4.57
CA GLY A 25 -3.07 -3.16 -4.21
C GLY A 25 -2.84 -4.65 -4.06
N VAL A 26 -3.76 -5.34 -3.39
CA VAL A 26 -3.68 -6.81 -3.23
C VAL A 26 -3.82 -7.49 -4.59
N ILE A 27 -4.75 -7.04 -5.42
CA ILE A 27 -4.90 -7.58 -6.77
C ILE A 27 -3.60 -7.40 -7.55
N GLN A 28 -2.99 -6.22 -7.49
CA GLN A 28 -1.73 -5.94 -8.16
C GLN A 28 -0.62 -6.87 -7.65
N PHE A 29 -0.56 -7.11 -6.35
CA PHE A 29 0.40 -8.04 -5.77
C PHE A 29 0.21 -9.46 -6.32
N VAL A 30 -1.02 -9.96 -6.32
CA VAL A 30 -1.33 -11.30 -6.82
C VAL A 30 -0.97 -11.42 -8.30
N VAL A 31 -1.39 -10.44 -9.10
CA VAL A 31 -1.12 -10.45 -10.54
C VAL A 31 0.38 -10.39 -10.82
N SER A 32 1.10 -9.51 -10.15
CA SER A 32 2.54 -9.35 -10.35
C SER A 32 3.35 -10.56 -9.88
N THR A 33 2.86 -11.30 -8.89
CA THR A 33 3.58 -12.42 -8.28
C THR A 33 3.24 -13.74 -8.95
N PHE A 34 1.97 -13.99 -9.20
CA PHE A 34 1.48 -15.29 -9.67
C PHE A 34 1.08 -15.29 -11.14
N MET A 35 0.87 -14.12 -11.73
CA MET A 35 0.42 -13.96 -13.12
C MET A 35 1.35 -13.00 -13.86
N LEU A 36 2.64 -13.16 -13.64
CA LEU A 36 3.66 -12.26 -14.16
C LEU A 36 3.59 -12.11 -15.69
N GLU A 37 3.21 -13.17 -16.38
CA GLU A 37 3.08 -13.15 -17.85
C GLU A 37 2.06 -12.10 -18.32
N MET A 38 0.98 -11.88 -17.56
CA MET A 38 -0.02 -10.87 -17.91
C MET A 38 0.54 -9.45 -17.78
N VAL A 39 1.35 -9.23 -16.75
CA VAL A 39 1.93 -7.91 -16.47
C VAL A 39 3.03 -7.57 -17.48
N THR A 40 3.76 -8.60 -17.93
CA THR A 40 4.91 -8.42 -18.82
C THR A 40 4.57 -8.62 -20.29
N GLU A 41 3.31 -8.81 -20.64
CA GLU A 41 2.88 -8.92 -22.02
C GLU A 41 3.26 -7.64 -22.77
N GLY A 42 4.01 -7.79 -23.86
CA GLY A 42 4.51 -6.66 -24.63
C GLY A 42 5.71 -5.94 -24.03
N ALA A 43 6.24 -6.43 -22.90
CA ALA A 43 7.42 -5.84 -22.27
C ALA A 43 8.68 -6.14 -23.08
N SER A 44 9.65 -5.21 -23.05
CA SER A 44 10.96 -5.43 -23.65
C SER A 44 11.73 -6.49 -22.83
N SER A 45 12.83 -7.03 -23.42
CA SER A 45 13.66 -7.99 -22.71
C SER A 45 14.28 -7.38 -21.44
N GLU A 46 14.60 -6.10 -21.46
CA GLU A 46 15.13 -5.40 -20.28
C GLU A 46 14.08 -5.26 -19.19
N GLU A 47 12.84 -4.92 -19.57
CA GLU A 47 11.73 -4.84 -18.62
C GLU A 47 11.42 -6.21 -18.03
N MET A 48 11.43 -7.26 -18.85
CA MET A 48 11.22 -8.64 -18.39
C MET A 48 12.27 -9.03 -17.36
N GLU A 49 13.54 -8.73 -17.63
CA GLU A 49 14.63 -9.02 -16.70
C GLU A 49 14.44 -8.25 -15.38
N LEU A 50 14.01 -6.98 -15.46
CA LEU A 50 13.72 -6.18 -14.27
C LEU A 50 12.70 -6.86 -13.37
N TYR A 51 11.58 -7.30 -13.95
CA TYR A 51 10.52 -7.95 -13.17
C TYR A 51 10.92 -9.32 -12.65
N THR A 52 11.69 -10.09 -13.40
CA THR A 52 12.06 -11.45 -13.00
C THR A 52 13.25 -11.51 -12.05
N SER A 53 14.04 -10.43 -11.96
CA SER A 53 15.22 -10.38 -11.11
C SER A 53 14.94 -9.88 -9.70
N MET A 54 13.68 -9.56 -9.39
CA MET A 54 13.32 -9.06 -8.07
C MET A 54 13.59 -10.09 -6.98
N PRO A 55 14.24 -9.69 -5.87
CA PRO A 55 14.53 -10.63 -4.79
C PRO A 55 13.26 -11.06 -4.04
N ALA A 56 13.32 -12.23 -3.42
CA ALA A 56 12.17 -12.77 -2.68
C ALA A 56 11.72 -11.85 -1.55
N TRP A 57 12.66 -11.15 -0.89
CA TRP A 57 12.29 -10.24 0.20
C TRP A 57 11.49 -9.03 -0.29
N TYR A 58 11.74 -8.59 -1.54
CA TYR A 58 10.95 -7.53 -2.16
C TYR A 58 9.49 -7.98 -2.30
N THR A 59 9.28 -9.17 -2.83
CA THR A 59 7.95 -9.75 -2.99
C THR A 59 7.25 -9.88 -1.63
N ALA A 60 7.99 -10.35 -0.61
CA ALA A 60 7.45 -10.46 0.74
C ALA A 60 7.06 -9.09 1.31
N ALA A 61 7.90 -8.08 1.12
CA ALA A 61 7.60 -6.72 1.59
C ALA A 61 6.37 -6.15 0.89
N PHE A 62 6.26 -6.36 -0.42
CA PHE A 62 5.10 -5.93 -1.20
C PHE A 62 3.83 -6.62 -0.70
N GLY A 63 3.90 -7.91 -0.45
CA GLY A 63 2.76 -8.68 0.09
C GLY A 63 2.34 -8.18 1.47
N ILE A 64 3.30 -7.96 2.36
CA ILE A 64 3.02 -7.42 3.70
C ILE A 64 2.37 -6.05 3.59
N ALA A 65 2.89 -5.19 2.72
CA ALA A 65 2.36 -3.85 2.53
C ALA A 65 0.88 -3.88 2.10
N THR A 66 0.56 -4.68 1.10
CA THR A 66 -0.80 -4.73 0.54
C THR A 66 -1.77 -5.44 1.48
N ILE A 67 -1.36 -6.55 2.08
CA ILE A 67 -2.22 -7.32 2.98
C ILE A 67 -2.46 -6.57 4.28
N ALA A 68 -1.41 -5.99 4.88
CA ALA A 68 -1.56 -5.20 6.10
C ALA A 68 -2.45 -3.98 5.86
N GLY A 69 -2.28 -3.32 4.70
CA GLY A 69 -3.14 -2.20 4.33
C GLY A 69 -4.60 -2.59 4.18
N LEU A 70 -4.88 -3.73 3.57
CA LEU A 70 -6.24 -4.23 3.44
C LEU A 70 -6.85 -4.55 4.80
N LEU A 71 -6.11 -5.26 5.65
CA LEU A 71 -6.57 -5.57 7.01
C LEU A 71 -6.79 -4.30 7.82
N ALA A 72 -5.93 -3.31 7.65
CA ALA A 72 -6.10 -2.01 8.30
C ALA A 72 -7.41 -1.34 7.90
N CYS A 73 -7.77 -1.40 6.62
CA CYS A 73 -9.03 -0.82 6.15
C CYS A 73 -10.24 -1.57 6.71
N ILE A 74 -10.17 -2.89 6.78
CA ILE A 74 -11.24 -3.71 7.36
C ILE A 74 -11.42 -3.36 8.84
N THR A 75 -10.33 -3.31 9.61
CA THR A 75 -10.39 -2.96 11.03
C THR A 75 -10.80 -1.51 11.25
N MET A 76 -10.47 -0.61 10.32
CA MET A 76 -10.94 0.77 10.37
C MET A 76 -12.46 0.85 10.24
N LEU A 77 -13.04 0.08 9.32
CA LEU A 77 -14.49 -0.02 9.20
C LEU A 77 -15.14 -0.62 10.44
N MET A 78 -14.41 -1.50 11.15
CA MET A 78 -14.84 -2.04 12.44
C MET A 78 -14.54 -1.10 13.61
N ARG A 79 -13.89 0.02 13.35
CA ARG A 79 -13.52 1.05 14.34
C ARG A 79 -12.59 0.49 15.41
N LYS A 80 -11.58 -0.26 15.01
CA LYS A 80 -10.60 -0.86 15.92
C LYS A 80 -9.29 -0.09 15.92
N LYS A 81 -8.66 0.05 17.09
CA LYS A 81 -7.37 0.75 17.25
C LYS A 81 -6.22 0.07 16.51
N ILE A 82 -6.29 -1.24 16.31
CA ILE A 82 -5.24 -1.99 15.64
C ILE A 82 -5.00 -1.48 14.21
N THR A 83 -5.97 -0.76 13.65
CA THR A 83 -5.85 -0.10 12.35
C THR A 83 -4.56 0.71 12.25
N ILE A 84 -4.21 1.46 13.29
CA ILE A 84 -3.01 2.32 13.29
C ILE A 84 -1.75 1.48 13.12
N SER A 85 -1.64 0.40 13.90
CA SER A 85 -0.49 -0.49 13.81
C SER A 85 -0.39 -1.17 12.45
N LEU A 86 -1.53 -1.56 11.88
CA LEU A 86 -1.57 -2.19 10.56
C LEU A 86 -1.18 -1.22 9.45
N PHE A 87 -1.66 0.02 9.48
CA PHE A 87 -1.22 1.04 8.53
C PHE A 87 0.26 1.39 8.72
N GLY A 88 0.74 1.39 9.97
CA GLY A 88 2.16 1.61 10.25
C GLY A 88 3.04 0.51 9.66
N LEU A 89 2.63 -0.75 9.84
CA LEU A 89 3.34 -1.88 9.25
C LEU A 89 3.32 -1.80 7.72
N SER A 90 2.16 -1.50 7.14
CA SER A 90 2.03 -1.32 5.70
C SER A 90 2.94 -0.20 5.19
N LEU A 91 2.98 0.92 5.88
CA LEU A 91 3.83 2.07 5.50
C LEU A 91 5.31 1.69 5.49
N ILE A 92 5.77 1.01 6.55
CA ILE A 92 7.16 0.57 6.63
C ILE A 92 7.49 -0.37 5.48
N ALA A 93 6.62 -1.34 5.22
CA ALA A 93 6.83 -2.29 4.14
C ALA A 93 6.83 -1.61 2.76
N VAL A 94 5.95 -0.62 2.55
CA VAL A 94 5.91 0.17 1.32
C VAL A 94 7.21 0.94 1.14
N LEU A 95 7.71 1.59 2.20
CA LEU A 95 8.96 2.35 2.11
C LEU A 95 10.14 1.45 1.73
N ILE A 96 10.19 0.24 2.29
CA ILE A 96 11.23 -0.72 1.95
C ILE A 96 11.11 -1.17 0.49
N ALA A 97 9.90 -1.56 0.07
CA ALA A 97 9.67 -2.08 -1.27
C ALA A 97 9.87 -1.00 -2.33
N GLN A 98 9.26 0.17 -2.15
CA GLN A 98 9.36 1.24 -3.14
C GLN A 98 10.74 1.89 -3.14
N GLY A 99 11.40 1.94 -2.00
CA GLY A 99 12.77 2.41 -1.92
C GLY A 99 13.71 1.52 -2.75
N TYR A 100 13.56 0.20 -2.62
CA TYR A 100 14.32 -0.72 -3.44
C TYR A 100 14.02 -0.53 -4.92
N TRP A 101 12.74 -0.43 -5.29
CA TRP A 101 12.33 -0.26 -6.67
C TRP A 101 12.95 0.99 -7.29
N ILE A 102 12.92 2.11 -6.57
CA ILE A 102 13.40 3.40 -7.09
C ILE A 102 14.93 3.48 -7.11
N PHE A 103 15.58 3.05 -6.00
CA PHE A 103 17.00 3.33 -5.78
C PHE A 103 17.92 2.17 -6.10
N ALA A 104 17.46 0.93 -5.97
CA ALA A 104 18.30 -0.25 -6.15
C ALA A 104 18.13 -0.93 -7.51
N THR A 105 17.08 -0.55 -8.26
CA THR A 105 16.87 -1.08 -9.61
C THR A 105 17.11 0.01 -10.66
N ASP A 106 17.30 -0.40 -11.89
CA ASP A 106 17.51 0.50 -13.02
C ASP A 106 16.18 0.93 -13.67
N VAL A 107 15.09 0.94 -12.89
CA VAL A 107 13.76 1.22 -13.42
C VAL A 107 13.67 2.56 -14.13
N MET A 108 14.38 3.59 -13.63
CA MET A 108 14.38 4.90 -14.28
C MET A 108 15.09 4.89 -15.64
N ASP A 109 16.11 4.04 -15.79
CA ASP A 109 16.83 3.92 -17.05
C ASP A 109 16.07 3.03 -18.04
N ILE A 110 15.36 2.02 -17.54
CA ILE A 110 14.66 1.04 -18.36
C ILE A 110 13.28 1.55 -18.78
N ILE A 111 12.48 2.02 -17.82
CA ILE A 111 11.09 2.45 -18.07
C ILE A 111 11.03 3.97 -18.27
N GLY A 112 11.86 4.72 -17.55
CA GLY A 112 11.90 6.17 -17.62
C GLY A 112 11.50 6.84 -16.33
N PRO A 113 11.63 8.18 -16.24
CA PRO A 113 11.31 8.93 -15.01
C PRO A 113 9.87 8.78 -14.55
N THR A 114 8.93 8.49 -15.46
CA THR A 114 7.52 8.29 -15.11
C THR A 114 7.32 7.06 -14.22
N ALA A 115 8.28 6.14 -14.18
CA ALA A 115 8.19 4.91 -13.38
C ALA A 115 8.19 5.19 -11.87
N ILE A 116 8.62 6.38 -11.43
CA ILE A 116 8.62 6.74 -10.00
C ILE A 116 7.34 7.44 -9.56
N ILE A 117 6.47 7.84 -10.50
CA ILE A 117 5.25 8.58 -10.18
C ILE A 117 4.33 7.73 -9.31
N MET A 118 4.01 6.52 -9.75
CA MET A 118 3.11 5.64 -9.01
C MET A 118 3.68 5.24 -7.64
N PRO A 119 4.97 4.85 -7.50
CA PRO A 119 5.55 4.61 -6.17
C PRO A 119 5.42 5.80 -5.23
N LEU A 120 5.63 7.02 -5.71
CA LEU A 120 5.50 8.22 -4.89
C LEU A 120 4.04 8.44 -4.47
N VAL A 121 3.08 8.20 -5.36
CA VAL A 121 1.65 8.28 -5.05
C VAL A 121 1.28 7.26 -3.98
N VAL A 122 1.77 6.03 -4.10
CA VAL A 122 1.51 4.96 -3.14
C VAL A 122 2.06 5.35 -1.75
N ILE A 123 3.28 5.86 -1.70
CA ILE A 123 3.90 6.30 -0.43
C ILE A 123 3.07 7.42 0.20
N ALA A 124 2.66 8.42 -0.61
CA ALA A 124 1.87 9.54 -0.11
C ALA A 124 0.53 9.07 0.46
N ILE A 125 -0.15 8.15 -0.21
CA ILE A 125 -1.42 7.59 0.27
C ILE A 125 -1.22 6.81 1.56
N CYS A 126 -0.14 6.02 1.67
CA CYS A 126 0.16 5.27 2.89
C CYS A 126 0.42 6.19 4.07
N ILE A 127 1.15 7.28 3.86
CA ILE A 127 1.39 8.28 4.90
C ILE A 127 0.07 8.91 5.34
N PHE A 128 -0.77 9.29 4.38
CA PHE A 128 -2.09 9.85 4.68
C PHE A 128 -2.93 8.87 5.50
N GLN A 129 -3.00 7.61 5.11
CA GLN A 129 -3.79 6.58 5.80
C GLN A 129 -3.32 6.41 7.24
N TYR A 130 -2.02 6.38 7.45
CA TYR A 130 -1.46 6.21 8.80
C TYR A 130 -1.84 7.39 9.69
N PHE A 131 -1.57 8.61 9.25
CA PHE A 131 -1.86 9.80 10.06
C PHE A 131 -3.35 10.06 10.20
N TYR A 132 -4.14 9.75 9.19
CA TYR A 132 -5.60 9.85 9.28
C TYR A 132 -6.15 8.91 10.35
N SER A 133 -5.66 7.67 10.41
CA SER A 133 -6.09 6.71 11.42
C SER A 133 -5.69 7.14 12.82
N LYS A 134 -4.51 7.74 13.00
CA LYS A 134 -4.10 8.32 14.28
C LYS A 134 -5.03 9.43 14.71
N GLY A 135 -5.39 10.31 13.79
CA GLY A 135 -6.34 11.39 14.07
C GLY A 135 -7.72 10.86 14.43
N ALA A 136 -8.16 9.81 13.77
CA ALA A 136 -9.44 9.16 14.07
C ALA A 136 -9.45 8.59 15.50
N LYS A 137 -8.32 7.98 15.93
CA LYS A 137 -8.20 7.50 17.31
C LYS A 137 -8.29 8.65 18.31
N GLN A 138 -7.60 9.76 18.02
CA GLN A 138 -7.61 10.94 18.91
C GLN A 138 -9.01 11.52 19.05
N ARG A 139 -9.84 11.38 18.03
CA ARG A 139 -11.23 11.86 18.05
C ARG A 139 -12.20 10.85 18.66
N GLY A 140 -11.69 9.71 19.12
CA GLY A 140 -12.50 8.67 19.74
C GLY A 140 -13.27 7.81 18.74
N TRP A 141 -12.92 7.86 17.47
CA TRP A 141 -13.60 7.08 16.42
C TRP A 141 -13.14 5.63 16.36
N LEU A 142 -11.93 5.34 16.85
CA LEU A 142 -11.37 3.98 16.91
C LEU A 142 -11.27 3.52 18.37
N ASN A 143 -11.65 2.27 18.61
CA ASN A 143 -11.66 1.69 19.95
C ASN A 143 -10.54 0.67 20.16
#